data_c571259600a74003d59b56e17864b39b
#
_entry.id   c571259600a74003d59b56e17864b39b
#
_cell.length_a   1.000
_cell.length_b   1.000
_cell.length_c   1.000
_cell.angle_alpha   90.00
_cell.angle_beta   90.00
_cell.angle_gamma   90.00
#
_symmetry.space_group_name_H-M   'P 1'
#
loop_
_entity.id
_entity.type
_entity.pdbx_description
1 polymer ?
#
loop_
_entity_poly.entity_id
_entity_poly.type
_entity_poly.pdbx_seq_one_letter_code
_entity_poly.pdbx_strand_id
1 'polypeptide(L)'
;MCCWRRRVHLLGRRGLGWSDVGFCRPARSPAHLLWQFPAVLVAGVVASMLVLPLFGAGAAGEDGDDVVAELLGGGPLIAVLGLVSVAALVPVFEEVVFRGIVLPAARARFRVVPGIALAGAVFAAVHMLPPALPYLLVVGIALCAMAEWYRSIVPGIVLHGLNNAMVVAGVVAASL
;
A
#
# COMPACT_ATOMS: atom_id res chain seq x y z
N MET A 1 14.15 -17.54 14.43
CA MET A 1 14.20 -17.83 12.98
C MET A 1 12.86 -17.42 12.39
N CYS A 2 12.85 -16.43 11.49
CA CYS A 2 11.62 -15.77 11.03
C CYS A 2 10.80 -16.70 10.10
N CYS A 3 9.49 -16.79 10.32
CA CYS A 3 8.53 -17.63 9.60
C CYS A 3 8.38 -17.30 8.09
N TRP A 4 9.10 -16.32 7.55
CA TRP A 4 8.97 -15.84 6.17
C TRP A 4 9.11 -16.92 5.08
N ARG A 5 9.95 -17.93 5.30
CA ARG A 5 10.13 -19.05 4.34
C ARG A 5 9.02 -20.11 4.36
N ARG A 6 8.22 -20.19 5.44
CA ARG A 6 7.18 -21.23 5.58
C ARG A 6 5.83 -20.84 4.95
N ARG A 7 5.66 -19.60 4.51
CA ARG A 7 4.37 -19.09 4.01
C ARG A 7 3.84 -19.75 2.74
N VAL A 8 4.70 -20.31 1.93
CA VAL A 8 4.34 -20.93 0.65
C VAL A 8 3.47 -22.18 0.81
N HIS A 9 3.44 -22.79 2.01
CA HIS A 9 2.73 -24.06 2.27
C HIS A 9 1.46 -23.89 3.14
N LEU A 10 1.05 -22.67 3.48
CA LEU A 10 0.07 -22.44 4.56
C LEU A 10 -1.39 -22.40 4.12
N LEU A 11 -1.71 -22.35 2.83
CA LEU A 11 -3.09 -22.34 2.34
C LEU A 11 -3.89 -23.62 2.66
N GLY A 12 -3.27 -24.62 3.25
CA GLY A 12 -3.90 -25.89 3.62
C GLY A 12 -3.92 -26.21 5.13
N ARG A 13 -3.36 -25.38 6.02
CA ARG A 13 -3.29 -25.67 7.45
C ARG A 13 -4.32 -24.89 8.26
N ARG A 14 -5.09 -25.60 9.08
CA ARG A 14 -5.96 -25.03 10.11
C ARG A 14 -5.09 -24.40 11.19
N GLY A 15 -5.32 -23.10 11.54
CA GLY A 15 -4.62 -22.38 12.60
C GLY A 15 -3.58 -21.39 12.10
N LEU A 16 -3.97 -20.45 11.22
CA LEU A 16 -3.14 -19.31 10.81
C LEU A 16 -2.95 -18.34 11.98
N GLY A 17 -1.68 -18.09 12.35
CA GLY A 17 -1.31 -17.09 13.33
C GLY A 17 -0.89 -15.77 12.67
N TRP A 18 -0.82 -14.69 13.44
CA TRP A 18 -0.39 -13.37 12.98
C TRP A 18 1.02 -13.38 12.34
N SER A 19 1.92 -14.23 12.83
CA SER A 19 3.25 -14.44 12.23
C SER A 19 3.18 -15.03 10.83
N ASP A 20 2.13 -15.79 10.52
CA ASP A 20 1.97 -16.45 9.23
C ASP A 20 1.57 -15.46 8.14
N VAL A 21 0.85 -14.40 8.49
CA VAL A 21 0.52 -13.30 7.57
C VAL A 21 1.54 -12.15 7.60
N GLY A 22 2.61 -12.26 8.41
CA GLY A 22 3.75 -11.35 8.34
C GLY A 22 3.92 -10.37 9.46
N PHE A 23 3.11 -10.44 10.49
CA PHE A 23 3.38 -9.70 11.72
C PHE A 23 4.56 -10.34 12.47
N CYS A 24 5.76 -10.01 12.04
CA CYS A 24 7.00 -10.42 12.69
C CYS A 24 7.89 -9.22 12.92
N ARG A 25 8.82 -9.35 13.86
CA ARG A 25 9.86 -8.34 14.05
C ARG A 25 10.65 -8.17 12.75
N PRO A 26 10.82 -6.93 12.24
CA PRO A 26 11.59 -6.66 11.04
C PRO A 26 13.01 -7.19 11.16
N ALA A 27 13.50 -7.83 10.10
CA ALA A 27 14.87 -8.34 10.05
C ALA A 27 15.92 -7.23 9.85
N ARG A 28 15.49 -6.01 9.52
CA ARG A 28 16.32 -4.83 9.29
C ARG A 28 15.78 -3.65 10.07
N SER A 29 16.63 -2.66 10.32
CA SER A 29 16.25 -1.44 11.06
C SER A 29 15.11 -0.69 10.38
N PRO A 30 14.05 -0.33 11.09
CA PRO A 30 12.97 0.51 10.55
C PRO A 30 13.43 1.95 10.25
N ALA A 31 14.62 2.37 10.72
CA ALA A 31 15.20 3.68 10.39
C ALA A 31 15.36 3.89 8.86
N HIS A 32 15.44 2.82 8.08
CA HIS A 32 15.44 2.93 6.62
C HIS A 32 14.15 3.55 6.06
N LEU A 33 13.04 3.54 6.80
CA LEU A 33 11.81 4.22 6.38
C LEU A 33 12.01 5.73 6.17
N LEU A 34 12.97 6.35 6.86
CA LEU A 34 13.27 7.79 6.72
C LEU A 34 13.65 8.19 5.30
N TRP A 35 14.32 7.32 4.55
CA TRP A 35 14.65 7.57 3.15
C TRP A 35 13.74 6.83 2.17
N GLN A 36 13.21 5.66 2.56
CA GLN A 36 12.32 4.87 1.71
C GLN A 36 11.00 5.58 1.46
N PHE A 37 10.43 6.21 2.48
CA PHE A 37 9.18 6.94 2.35
C PHE A 37 9.25 8.07 1.31
N PRO A 38 10.15 9.06 1.42
CA PRO A 38 10.27 10.09 0.38
C PRO A 38 10.67 9.52 -0.98
N ALA A 39 11.49 8.48 -1.04
CA ALA A 39 11.87 7.86 -2.30
C ALA A 39 10.67 7.23 -3.04
N VAL A 40 9.79 6.54 -2.31
CA VAL A 40 8.57 5.94 -2.88
C VAL A 40 7.60 7.02 -3.35
N LEU A 41 7.41 8.09 -2.56
CA LEU A 41 6.58 9.24 -2.94
C LEU A 41 7.08 9.90 -4.25
N VAL A 42 8.35 10.23 -4.29
CA VAL A 42 8.97 10.87 -5.48
C VAL A 42 8.84 9.94 -6.70
N ALA A 43 9.15 8.66 -6.54
CA ALA A 43 9.04 7.70 -7.64
C ALA A 43 7.59 7.56 -8.13
N GLY A 44 6.60 7.54 -7.24
CA GLY A 44 5.19 7.50 -7.58
C GLY A 44 4.73 8.74 -8.34
N VAL A 45 5.10 9.94 -7.85
CA VAL A 45 4.78 11.21 -8.51
C VAL A 45 5.43 11.28 -9.89
N VAL A 46 6.71 10.94 -10.00
CA VAL A 46 7.41 10.92 -11.29
C VAL A 46 6.77 9.93 -12.26
N ALA A 47 6.40 8.74 -11.82
CA ALA A 47 5.69 7.77 -12.65
C ALA A 47 4.35 8.33 -13.16
N SER A 48 3.58 9.00 -12.30
CA SER A 48 2.33 9.64 -12.70
C SER A 48 2.57 10.76 -13.71
N MET A 49 3.54 11.64 -13.47
CA MET A 49 3.88 12.73 -14.40
C MET A 49 4.32 12.25 -15.79
N LEU A 50 4.99 11.09 -15.87
CA LEU A 50 5.44 10.53 -17.13
C LEU A 50 4.34 9.76 -17.88
N VAL A 51 3.44 9.11 -17.14
CA VAL A 51 2.47 8.18 -17.73
C VAL A 51 1.14 8.85 -18.03
N LEU A 52 0.62 9.72 -17.15
CA LEU A 52 -0.70 10.35 -17.33
C LEU A 52 -0.85 11.15 -18.62
N PRO A 53 0.14 11.94 -19.07
CA PRO A 53 0.02 12.67 -20.33
C PRO A 53 -0.18 11.78 -21.55
N LEU A 54 0.22 10.50 -21.49
CA LEU A 54 0.05 9.54 -22.58
C LEU A 54 -1.41 9.09 -22.75
N PHE A 55 -2.23 9.26 -21.71
CA PHE A 55 -3.66 8.88 -21.69
C PHE A 55 -4.62 10.07 -21.85
N GLY A 56 -4.08 11.30 -22.06
CA GLY A 56 -4.87 12.53 -22.21
C GLY A 56 -5.21 13.18 -20.85
N ALA A 57 -5.39 14.49 -20.87
CA ALA A 57 -5.54 15.33 -19.68
C ALA A 57 -6.88 15.17 -18.92
N GLY A 58 -7.75 14.23 -19.30
CA GLY A 58 -9.07 14.02 -18.69
C GLY A 58 -9.07 13.10 -17.48
N ALA A 59 -7.90 12.74 -16.94
CA ALA A 59 -7.77 11.72 -15.88
C ALA A 59 -7.63 12.29 -14.46
N ALA A 60 -7.84 13.57 -14.22
CA ALA A 60 -7.92 14.12 -12.86
C ALA A 60 -9.27 13.67 -12.25
N GLY A 61 -9.20 12.74 -11.31
CA GLY A 61 -10.40 12.16 -10.69
C GLY A 61 -11.09 13.18 -9.79
N GLU A 62 -12.31 13.54 -10.14
CA GLU A 62 -13.25 14.28 -9.28
C GLU A 62 -13.70 13.41 -8.08
N ASP A 63 -13.64 12.07 -8.23
CA ASP A 63 -14.18 11.10 -7.26
C ASP A 63 -13.49 11.12 -5.88
N GLY A 64 -12.23 11.54 -5.79
CA GLY A 64 -11.49 11.60 -4.52
C GLY A 64 -11.89 12.80 -3.65
N ASP A 65 -12.23 13.90 -4.29
CA ASP A 65 -12.59 15.16 -3.61
C ASP A 65 -13.96 15.05 -2.95
N ASP A 66 -14.89 14.33 -3.57
CA ASP A 66 -16.25 14.11 -3.04
C ASP A 66 -16.24 13.31 -1.74
N VAL A 67 -15.45 12.23 -1.67
CA VAL A 67 -15.34 11.40 -0.45
C VAL A 67 -14.76 12.19 0.72
N VAL A 68 -13.75 13.03 0.47
CA VAL A 68 -13.16 13.88 1.53
C VAL A 68 -14.11 14.97 1.94
N ALA A 69 -14.82 15.62 1.00
CA ALA A 69 -15.83 16.62 1.29
C ALA A 69 -16.97 16.04 2.13
N GLU A 70 -17.42 14.82 1.85
CA GLU A 70 -18.44 14.11 2.63
C GLU A 70 -17.94 13.78 4.05
N LEU A 71 -16.71 13.30 4.18
CA LEU A 71 -16.07 13.01 5.48
C LEU A 71 -15.95 14.28 6.34
N LEU A 72 -15.55 15.41 5.75
CA LEU A 72 -15.41 16.69 6.45
C LEU A 72 -16.79 17.29 6.78
N GLY A 73 -17.79 17.15 5.90
CA GLY A 73 -19.15 17.60 6.10
C GLY A 73 -19.90 16.90 7.22
N GLY A 74 -19.49 15.66 7.57
CA GLY A 74 -20.04 14.88 8.68
C GLY A 74 -19.65 15.34 10.08
N GLY A 75 -18.82 16.36 10.20
CA GLY A 75 -18.37 16.92 11.47
C GLY A 75 -17.06 16.30 11.99
N PRO A 76 -16.48 16.89 13.08
CA PRO A 76 -15.12 16.54 13.52
C PRO A 76 -14.92 15.08 13.89
N LEU A 77 -15.92 14.45 14.47
CA LEU A 77 -15.85 13.03 14.86
C LEU A 77 -15.76 12.14 13.63
N ILE A 78 -16.60 12.38 12.62
CA ILE A 78 -16.62 11.58 11.37
C ILE A 78 -15.30 11.79 10.61
N ALA A 79 -14.82 13.03 10.54
CA ALA A 79 -13.53 13.35 9.92
C ALA A 79 -12.36 12.60 10.60
N VAL A 80 -12.31 12.59 11.94
CA VAL A 80 -11.26 11.85 12.68
C VAL A 80 -11.38 10.35 12.47
N LEU A 81 -12.60 9.78 12.53
CA LEU A 81 -12.80 8.34 12.29
C LEU A 81 -12.44 7.94 10.87
N GLY A 82 -12.79 8.77 9.88
CA GLY A 82 -12.41 8.58 8.49
C GLY A 82 -10.88 8.60 8.30
N LEU A 83 -10.20 9.60 8.85
CA LEU A 83 -8.75 9.68 8.79
C LEU A 83 -8.07 8.47 9.45
N VAL A 84 -8.51 8.07 10.64
CA VAL A 84 -7.98 6.88 11.32
C VAL A 84 -8.24 5.62 10.50
N SER A 85 -9.40 5.50 9.88
CA SER A 85 -9.70 4.36 9.01
C SER A 85 -8.77 4.30 7.81
N VAL A 86 -8.64 5.39 7.07
CA VAL A 86 -7.84 5.46 5.83
C VAL A 86 -6.34 5.37 6.12
N ALA A 87 -5.85 6.01 7.18
CA ALA A 87 -4.42 6.06 7.50
C ALA A 87 -3.92 4.86 8.33
N ALA A 88 -4.79 4.14 9.02
CA ALA A 88 -4.37 3.05 9.89
C ALA A 88 -5.09 1.71 9.58
N LEU A 89 -6.41 1.66 9.61
CA LEU A 89 -7.14 0.38 9.47
C LEU A 89 -7.03 -0.20 8.06
N VAL A 90 -7.24 0.62 7.03
CA VAL A 90 -7.14 0.20 5.62
C VAL A 90 -5.74 -0.30 5.30
N PRO A 91 -4.63 0.42 5.59
CA PRO A 91 -3.28 -0.08 5.39
C PRO A 91 -2.98 -1.40 6.10
N VAL A 92 -3.44 -1.56 7.34
CA VAL A 92 -3.24 -2.85 8.05
C VAL A 92 -3.93 -3.99 7.30
N PHE A 93 -5.20 -3.80 6.93
CA PHE A 93 -5.96 -4.81 6.19
C PHE A 93 -5.31 -5.13 4.83
N GLU A 94 -4.94 -4.11 4.07
CA GLU A 94 -4.35 -4.28 2.75
C GLU A 94 -2.97 -4.94 2.82
N GLU A 95 -2.12 -4.58 3.78
CA GLU A 95 -0.83 -5.25 3.94
C GLU A 95 -0.99 -6.73 4.30
N VAL A 96 -1.98 -7.09 5.12
CA VAL A 96 -2.30 -8.50 5.41
C VAL A 96 -2.72 -9.23 4.13
N VAL A 97 -3.63 -8.64 3.36
CA VAL A 97 -4.13 -9.25 2.11
C VAL A 97 -3.03 -9.33 1.07
N PHE A 98 -2.41 -8.21 0.72
CA PHE A 98 -1.49 -8.17 -0.43
C PHE A 98 -0.11 -8.73 -0.09
N ARG A 99 0.47 -8.44 1.08
CA ARG A 99 1.82 -8.88 1.47
C ARG A 99 1.79 -10.15 2.31
N GLY A 100 0.70 -10.37 3.04
CA GLY A 100 0.51 -11.59 3.82
C GLY A 100 0.00 -12.78 2.99
N ILE A 101 -0.81 -12.55 1.94
CA ILE A 101 -1.48 -13.62 1.17
C ILE A 101 -1.11 -13.57 -0.31
N VAL A 102 -1.38 -12.47 -1.03
CA VAL A 102 -1.20 -12.37 -2.50
C VAL A 102 0.27 -12.51 -2.90
N LEU A 103 1.18 -11.78 -2.25
CA LEU A 103 2.61 -11.84 -2.55
C LEU A 103 3.19 -13.24 -2.33
N PRO A 104 2.97 -13.94 -1.19
CA PRO A 104 3.40 -15.33 -1.04
C PRO A 104 2.81 -16.27 -2.08
N ALA A 105 1.53 -16.12 -2.45
CA ALA A 105 0.89 -16.93 -3.49
C ALA A 105 1.53 -16.69 -4.87
N ALA A 106 1.77 -15.42 -5.24
CA ALA A 106 2.46 -15.08 -6.48
C ALA A 106 3.89 -15.65 -6.50
N ARG A 107 4.61 -15.58 -5.37
CA ARG A 107 5.96 -16.14 -5.24
C ARG A 107 6.02 -17.66 -5.26
N ALA A 108 4.95 -18.33 -4.87
CA ALA A 108 4.86 -19.78 -4.98
C ALA A 108 4.86 -20.24 -6.44
N ARG A 109 4.32 -19.40 -7.35
CA ARG A 109 4.20 -19.67 -8.77
C ARG A 109 5.35 -19.06 -9.58
N PHE A 110 5.85 -17.90 -9.17
CA PHE A 110 6.85 -17.12 -9.88
C PHE A 110 8.08 -16.87 -9.01
N ARG A 111 9.20 -16.47 -9.65
CA ARG A 111 10.40 -16.01 -8.92
C ARG A 111 10.11 -14.69 -8.20
N VAL A 112 11.06 -14.24 -7.35
CA VAL A 112 10.90 -13.07 -6.48
C VAL A 112 10.46 -11.82 -7.25
N VAL A 113 11.19 -11.44 -8.29
CA VAL A 113 10.92 -10.20 -9.04
C VAL A 113 9.56 -10.25 -9.76
N PRO A 114 9.24 -11.28 -10.57
CA PRO A 114 7.92 -11.37 -11.18
C PRO A 114 6.78 -11.48 -10.16
N GLY A 115 7.00 -12.15 -9.01
CA GLY A 115 6.02 -12.22 -7.94
C GLY A 115 5.73 -10.86 -7.31
N ILE A 116 6.75 -10.04 -7.07
CA ILE A 116 6.62 -8.66 -6.59
C ILE A 116 5.87 -7.81 -7.63
N ALA A 117 6.26 -7.88 -8.90
CA ALA A 117 5.61 -7.12 -9.96
C ALA A 117 4.12 -7.48 -10.10
N LEU A 118 3.79 -8.78 -10.10
CA LEU A 118 2.41 -9.25 -10.17
C LEU A 118 1.59 -8.80 -8.96
N ALA A 119 2.10 -8.98 -7.74
CA ALA A 119 1.38 -8.58 -6.54
C ALA A 119 1.20 -7.05 -6.46
N GLY A 120 2.18 -6.25 -6.90
CA GLY A 120 2.07 -4.81 -7.03
C GLY A 120 1.06 -4.37 -8.08
N ALA A 121 1.01 -5.06 -9.23
CA ALA A 121 0.03 -4.80 -10.29
C ALA A 121 -1.41 -5.14 -9.83
N VAL A 122 -1.60 -6.26 -9.14
CA VAL A 122 -2.90 -6.61 -8.55
C VAL A 122 -3.33 -5.56 -7.52
N PHE A 123 -2.41 -5.11 -6.66
CA PHE A 123 -2.68 -4.03 -5.70
C PHE A 123 -3.17 -2.76 -6.40
N ALA A 124 -2.49 -2.30 -7.45
CA ALA A 124 -2.91 -1.11 -8.18
C ALA A 124 -4.27 -1.31 -8.88
N ALA A 125 -4.47 -2.46 -9.51
CA ALA A 125 -5.67 -2.74 -10.31
C ALA A 125 -6.96 -2.79 -9.47
N VAL A 126 -6.91 -3.32 -8.24
CA VAL A 126 -8.11 -3.43 -7.40
C VAL A 126 -8.63 -2.09 -6.87
N HIS A 127 -7.83 -1.03 -6.95
CA HIS A 127 -8.28 0.30 -6.58
C HIS A 127 -9.25 0.92 -7.60
N MET A 128 -9.28 0.40 -8.83
CA MET A 128 -10.18 0.85 -9.91
C MET A 128 -10.12 2.37 -10.20
N LEU A 129 -8.97 3.01 -9.93
CA LEU A 129 -8.72 4.43 -10.11
C LEU A 129 -7.69 4.66 -11.23
N PRO A 130 -8.13 4.77 -12.51
CA PRO A 130 -7.21 4.88 -13.64
C PRO A 130 -6.19 6.03 -13.52
N PRO A 131 -6.55 7.24 -13.03
CA PRO A 131 -5.57 8.32 -12.85
C PRO A 131 -4.51 8.02 -11.80
N ALA A 132 -4.82 7.23 -10.79
CA ALA A 132 -3.89 6.87 -9.72
C ALA A 132 -3.05 5.61 -10.04
N LEU A 133 -3.37 4.87 -11.11
CA LEU A 133 -2.70 3.60 -11.43
C LEU A 133 -1.17 3.67 -11.48
N PRO A 134 -0.53 4.66 -12.13
CA PRO A 134 0.93 4.73 -12.16
C PRO A 134 1.54 4.89 -10.76
N TYR A 135 0.93 5.74 -9.93
CA TYR A 135 1.33 5.94 -8.55
C TYR A 135 1.13 4.68 -7.72
N LEU A 136 -0.06 4.10 -7.77
CA LEU A 136 -0.42 2.89 -7.01
C LEU A 136 0.43 1.68 -7.41
N LEU A 137 0.83 1.58 -8.69
CA LEU A 137 1.73 0.53 -9.16
C LEU A 137 3.11 0.66 -8.50
N VAL A 138 3.67 1.87 -8.46
CA VAL A 138 4.97 2.13 -7.80
C VAL A 138 4.88 1.83 -6.31
N VAL A 139 3.87 2.34 -5.62
CA VAL A 139 3.63 2.07 -4.20
C VAL A 139 3.44 0.57 -3.95
N GLY A 140 2.62 -0.09 -4.76
CA GLY A 140 2.35 -1.53 -4.66
C GLY A 140 3.61 -2.39 -4.78
N ILE A 141 4.45 -2.10 -5.78
CA ILE A 141 5.74 -2.78 -5.99
C ILE A 141 6.71 -2.49 -4.84
N ALA A 142 6.82 -1.22 -4.42
CA ALA A 142 7.70 -0.82 -3.33
C ALA A 142 7.34 -1.53 -2.02
N LEU A 143 6.07 -1.56 -1.64
CA LEU A 143 5.59 -2.23 -0.43
C LEU A 143 5.83 -3.76 -0.50
N CYS A 144 5.64 -4.39 -1.68
CA CYS A 144 5.99 -5.80 -1.87
C CYS A 144 7.50 -6.05 -1.72
N ALA A 145 8.34 -5.18 -2.30
CA ALA A 145 9.80 -5.26 -2.17
C ALA A 145 10.24 -5.06 -0.70
N MET A 146 9.62 -4.11 0.00
CA MET A 146 9.86 -3.87 1.43
C MET A 146 9.49 -5.08 2.29
N ALA A 147 8.33 -5.69 2.05
CA ALA A 147 7.90 -6.89 2.78
C ALA A 147 8.92 -8.03 2.64
N GLU A 148 9.51 -8.21 1.45
CA GLU A 148 10.59 -9.16 1.21
C GLU A 148 11.89 -8.77 1.92
N TRP A 149 12.26 -7.49 1.85
CA TRP A 149 13.51 -6.98 2.39
C TRP A 149 13.53 -6.97 3.92
N TYR A 150 12.42 -6.55 4.54
CA TYR A 150 12.27 -6.56 6.00
C TYR A 150 11.85 -7.94 6.55
N ARG A 151 11.34 -8.84 5.72
CA ARG A 151 10.71 -10.10 6.13
C ARG A 151 9.59 -9.88 7.15
N SER A 152 8.87 -8.78 6.99
CA SER A 152 7.79 -8.33 7.86
C SER A 152 6.91 -7.38 7.08
N ILE A 153 5.60 -7.37 7.38
CA ILE A 153 4.66 -6.39 6.81
C ILE A 153 4.62 -5.09 7.64
N VAL A 154 5.15 -5.10 8.87
CA VAL A 154 5.03 -3.95 9.79
C VAL A 154 5.63 -2.66 9.23
N PRO A 155 6.84 -2.64 8.64
CA PRO A 155 7.37 -1.43 8.01
C PRO A 155 6.52 -0.96 6.81
N GLY A 156 5.95 -1.91 6.06
CA GLY A 156 4.99 -1.61 4.99
C GLY A 156 3.74 -0.92 5.51
N ILE A 157 3.15 -1.41 6.60
CA ILE A 157 1.98 -0.79 7.25
C ILE A 157 2.28 0.67 7.62
N VAL A 158 3.45 0.94 8.20
CA VAL A 158 3.84 2.31 8.60
C VAL A 158 3.98 3.20 7.37
N LEU A 159 4.73 2.76 6.34
CA LEU A 159 4.92 3.56 5.13
C LEU A 159 3.59 3.79 4.41
N HIS A 160 2.78 2.76 4.27
CA HIS A 160 1.48 2.83 3.62
C HIS A 160 0.52 3.78 4.36
N GLY A 161 0.44 3.67 5.69
CA GLY A 161 -0.36 4.57 6.52
C GLY A 161 0.07 6.04 6.41
N LEU A 162 1.38 6.31 6.41
CA LEU A 162 1.91 7.65 6.18
C LEU A 162 1.57 8.15 4.77
N ASN A 163 1.68 7.31 3.77
CA ASN A 163 1.30 7.64 2.40
C ASN A 163 -0.18 8.05 2.31
N ASN A 164 -1.08 7.25 2.86
CA ASN A 164 -2.51 7.54 2.85
C ASN A 164 -2.83 8.81 3.65
N ALA A 165 -2.19 9.00 4.81
CA ALA A 165 -2.35 10.23 5.60
C ALA A 165 -1.91 11.48 4.81
N MET A 166 -0.82 11.41 4.05
CA MET A 166 -0.38 12.52 3.19
C MET A 166 -1.33 12.80 2.04
N VAL A 167 -1.88 11.77 1.40
CA VAL A 167 -2.86 11.95 0.33
C VAL A 167 -4.10 12.66 0.88
N VAL A 168 -4.66 12.17 2.00
CA VAL A 168 -5.81 12.81 2.64
C VAL A 168 -5.49 14.26 3.06
N ALA A 169 -4.32 14.50 3.66
CA ALA A 169 -3.92 15.85 4.02
C ALA A 169 -3.78 16.78 2.80
N GLY A 170 -3.30 16.26 1.67
CA GLY A 170 -3.21 17.00 0.41
C GLY A 170 -4.58 17.39 -0.13
N VAL A 171 -5.55 16.47 -0.12
CA VAL A 171 -6.92 16.75 -0.57
C VAL A 171 -7.60 17.76 0.35
N VAL A 172 -7.47 17.59 1.67
CA VAL A 172 -8.00 18.57 2.65
C VAL A 172 -7.41 19.96 2.43
N ALA A 173 -6.09 20.05 2.20
CA ALA A 173 -5.44 21.35 1.96
C ALA A 173 -5.87 22.01 0.64
N ALA A 174 -6.22 21.22 -0.37
CA ALA A 174 -6.72 21.73 -1.66
C ALA A 174 -8.19 22.18 -1.60
N SER A 175 -8.97 21.72 -0.59
CA SER A 175 -10.38 22.07 -0.39
C SER A 175 -10.59 23.30 0.51
N LEU A 176 -9.53 23.84 1.15
CA LEU A 176 -9.56 25.05 1.99
C LEU A 176 -9.22 26.30 1.19
#